data_4063fda529918e26dfe93fb4d32ca558
#
_entry.id   4063fda529918e26dfe93fb4d32ca558
#
_cell.length_a   1.000
_cell.length_b   1.000
_cell.length_c   1.000
_cell.angle_alpha   90.00
_cell.angle_beta   90.00
_cell.angle_gamma   90.00
#
_symmetry.space_group_name_H-M   'P 1'
#
loop_
_entity.id
_entity.type
_entity.pdbx_description
1 polymer ?
#
loop_
_entity_poly.entity_id
_entity_poly.type
_entity_poly.pdbx_seq_one_letter_code
_entity_poly.pdbx_strand_id
1 'polypeptide(L)'
;MNVCRWNFPGTWVHDVAFSWRISQDINPSWESVKNIIRQNLYLSAYASEGKYNDMDMLEIGRGMSEEEDKTHFGMWCIMSSPLLIGCDLTTISEKSLRLLKNEELIALNQDVLGLQAYVVKQMDGVYILTKDLEEVNGNTCAVAVYNSTDEERTIHLDFADFYLRGDVSVRDLFERRDLGKYKDRDFSVTIPAHGTRIFRLDGLERGERTVYEAECAWLQDYQEIKNHKAFGTAIYEDDGNCSGGAKVTGLGNRDSNYLEWHNVYSREGGLYLMSVDYQCAENRELICQVNGVVVKNVEAHPAHEVASEQIEIRLKPGMNRIRLSNGNS
;
A
#
# COMPACT_ATOMS: atom_id res chain seq x y z
N MET A 1 5.07 11.88 -19.27
CA MET A 1 4.92 13.17 -18.58
C MET A 1 4.83 12.88 -17.09
N ASN A 2 5.56 13.61 -16.25
CA ASN A 2 5.42 13.65 -14.79
C ASN A 2 4.66 14.91 -14.41
N VAL A 3 3.68 14.80 -13.49
CA VAL A 3 2.96 15.96 -12.94
C VAL A 3 3.48 16.27 -11.54
N CYS A 4 3.94 17.49 -11.31
CA CYS A 4 4.47 17.93 -10.03
C CYS A 4 3.58 19.03 -9.42
N ARG A 5 2.88 18.70 -8.32
CA ARG A 5 2.08 19.66 -7.53
C ARG A 5 2.52 19.74 -6.07
N TRP A 6 3.56 18.99 -5.67
CA TRP A 6 4.06 18.91 -4.29
C TRP A 6 3.05 18.31 -3.27
N ASN A 7 2.06 17.60 -3.76
CA ASN A 7 1.11 16.76 -3.04
C ASN A 7 0.44 15.82 -4.03
N PHE A 8 -0.29 14.80 -3.55
CA PHE A 8 -1.08 13.95 -4.43
C PHE A 8 -2.06 14.79 -5.24
N PRO A 9 -1.98 14.78 -6.58
CA PRO A 9 -2.74 15.73 -7.41
C PRO A 9 -4.23 15.41 -7.55
N GLY A 10 -4.66 14.22 -7.12
CA GLY A 10 -6.02 13.73 -7.28
C GLY A 10 -6.16 12.71 -8.42
N THR A 11 -7.33 12.11 -8.55
CA THR A 11 -7.60 11.01 -9.49
C THR A 11 -7.45 11.37 -10.95
N TRP A 12 -7.66 12.64 -11.32
CA TRP A 12 -7.56 13.13 -12.70
C TRP A 12 -6.17 12.92 -13.34
N VAL A 13 -5.12 12.87 -12.53
CA VAL A 13 -3.75 12.75 -13.02
C VAL A 13 -3.49 11.41 -13.72
N HIS A 14 -4.23 10.39 -13.33
CA HIS A 14 -4.11 9.04 -13.88
C HIS A 14 -4.39 8.99 -15.39
N ASP A 15 -5.24 9.87 -15.91
CA ASP A 15 -5.61 9.92 -17.32
C ASP A 15 -4.56 10.64 -18.19
N VAL A 16 -3.73 11.51 -17.59
CA VAL A 16 -2.88 12.44 -18.35
C VAL A 16 -1.37 12.22 -18.13
N ALA A 17 -0.95 11.46 -17.12
CA ALA A 17 0.45 11.30 -16.76
C ALA A 17 0.84 9.83 -16.57
N PHE A 18 2.17 9.54 -16.64
CA PHE A 18 2.76 8.25 -16.30
C PHE A 18 3.26 8.20 -14.86
N SER A 19 3.55 9.36 -14.28
CA SER A 19 3.94 9.49 -12.89
C SER A 19 3.55 10.88 -12.36
N TRP A 20 3.44 10.98 -11.04
CA TRP A 20 3.08 12.23 -10.37
C TRP A 20 3.68 12.29 -8.98
N ARG A 21 4.24 13.45 -8.64
CA ARG A 21 4.76 13.74 -7.31
C ARG A 21 3.62 13.72 -6.29
N ILE A 22 3.86 13.01 -5.22
CA ILE A 22 2.85 12.82 -4.15
C ILE A 22 3.13 13.71 -2.92
N SER A 23 4.29 14.36 -2.87
CA SER A 23 4.78 15.10 -1.71
C SER A 23 5.49 16.39 -2.11
N GLN A 24 5.84 17.19 -1.11
CA GLN A 24 6.84 18.27 -1.24
C GLN A 24 8.19 17.71 -1.68
N ASP A 25 9.10 18.59 -2.11
CA ASP A 25 10.47 18.22 -2.46
C ASP A 25 11.16 17.53 -1.29
N ILE A 26 11.88 16.46 -1.61
CA ILE A 26 12.67 15.73 -0.64
C ILE A 26 13.90 16.56 -0.23
N ASN A 27 14.34 16.35 1.00
CA ASN A 27 15.67 16.75 1.45
C ASN A 27 16.36 15.58 2.18
N PRO A 28 17.70 15.60 2.30
CA PRO A 28 18.46 14.48 2.87
C PRO A 28 18.33 14.42 4.41
N SER A 29 17.12 14.11 4.88
CA SER A 29 16.84 13.93 6.30
C SER A 29 15.81 12.85 6.51
N TRP A 30 15.91 12.15 7.66
CA TRP A 30 14.97 11.12 8.03
C TRP A 30 13.52 11.63 8.05
N GLU A 31 13.29 12.81 8.64
CA GLU A 31 11.95 13.37 8.72
C GLU A 31 11.31 13.60 7.34
N SER A 32 12.11 14.02 6.36
CA SER A 32 11.62 14.17 4.98
C SER A 32 11.26 12.81 4.37
N VAL A 33 12.15 11.83 4.47
CA VAL A 33 11.91 10.46 3.97
C VAL A 33 10.70 9.82 4.64
N LYS A 34 10.63 9.87 5.97
CA LYS A 34 9.52 9.35 6.77
C LYS A 34 8.18 9.97 6.36
N ASN A 35 8.16 11.30 6.20
CA ASN A 35 6.95 12.01 5.78
C ASN A 35 6.49 11.62 4.37
N ILE A 36 7.42 11.43 3.42
CA ILE A 36 7.10 11.01 2.06
C ILE A 36 6.57 9.58 2.05
N ILE A 37 7.20 8.67 2.80
CA ILE A 37 6.72 7.29 2.94
C ILE A 37 5.28 7.32 3.48
N ARG A 38 5.02 8.06 4.56
CA ARG A 38 3.68 8.18 5.17
C ARG A 38 2.64 8.65 4.14
N GLN A 39 2.95 9.62 3.30
CA GLN A 39 2.04 10.10 2.26
C GLN A 39 1.75 9.07 1.19
N ASN A 40 2.66 8.11 0.95
CA ASN A 40 2.50 7.09 -0.09
C ASN A 40 1.90 5.76 0.40
N LEU A 41 1.83 5.50 1.71
CA LEU A 41 1.43 4.21 2.28
C LEU A 41 0.10 3.68 1.71
N TYR A 42 -0.86 4.56 1.47
CA TYR A 42 -2.22 4.19 1.06
C TYR A 42 -2.56 4.53 -0.39
N LEU A 43 -1.57 4.92 -1.21
CA LEU A 43 -1.80 5.30 -2.61
C LEU A 43 -1.66 4.13 -3.61
N SER A 44 -1.63 2.89 -3.14
CA SER A 44 -1.40 1.72 -3.99
C SER A 44 -2.44 1.55 -5.11
N ALA A 45 -3.70 1.95 -4.89
CA ALA A 45 -4.75 1.85 -5.90
C ALA A 45 -4.51 2.75 -7.13
N TYR A 46 -3.63 3.74 -7.02
CA TYR A 46 -3.33 4.67 -8.11
C TYR A 46 -2.11 4.25 -8.93
N ALA A 47 -1.37 3.23 -8.49
CA ALA A 47 -0.21 2.70 -9.19
C ALA A 47 -0.56 1.42 -9.97
N SER A 48 -0.04 1.33 -11.19
CA SER A 48 -0.18 0.18 -12.08
C SER A 48 0.93 0.22 -13.13
N GLU A 49 0.97 -0.75 -14.04
CA GLU A 49 1.89 -0.70 -15.17
C GLU A 49 1.80 0.67 -15.91
N GLY A 50 2.92 1.36 -16.01
CA GLY A 50 3.02 2.69 -16.63
C GLY A 50 2.40 3.85 -15.85
N LYS A 51 2.00 3.64 -14.59
CA LYS A 51 1.38 4.65 -13.71
C LYS A 51 2.00 4.59 -12.32
N TYR A 52 2.75 5.61 -11.92
CA TYR A 52 3.57 5.54 -10.72
C TYR A 52 3.41 6.76 -9.81
N ASN A 53 3.27 6.50 -8.52
CA ASN A 53 3.40 7.50 -7.47
C ASN A 53 4.88 7.86 -7.31
N ASP A 54 5.23 9.12 -7.55
CA ASP A 54 6.59 9.62 -7.52
C ASP A 54 6.92 10.19 -6.14
N MET A 55 7.77 9.48 -5.40
CA MET A 55 8.24 9.84 -4.06
C MET A 55 9.45 10.79 -4.09
N ASP A 56 9.80 11.34 -5.27
CA ASP A 56 10.97 12.18 -5.51
C ASP A 56 12.30 11.40 -5.64
N MET A 57 13.38 12.13 -5.83
CA MET A 57 14.69 11.55 -6.06
C MET A 57 15.30 10.85 -4.83
N LEU A 58 16.37 10.10 -5.06
CA LEU A 58 17.09 9.36 -4.04
C LEU A 58 18.20 10.22 -3.42
N GLU A 59 18.11 10.49 -2.14
CA GLU A 59 19.06 11.26 -1.34
C GLU A 59 20.09 10.38 -0.59
N ILE A 60 20.42 9.22 -1.15
CA ILE A 60 21.28 8.21 -0.54
C ILE A 60 22.71 8.73 -0.38
N GLY A 61 23.30 8.51 0.82
CA GLY A 61 24.66 8.91 1.14
C GLY A 61 24.85 10.41 1.39
N ARG A 62 23.76 11.15 1.64
CA ARG A 62 23.78 12.59 1.88
C ARG A 62 23.57 12.98 3.35
N GLY A 63 24.01 12.14 4.28
CA GLY A 63 24.08 12.46 5.72
C GLY A 63 23.08 11.72 6.60
N MET A 64 22.18 10.94 6.05
CA MET A 64 21.35 10.00 6.80
C MET A 64 22.19 8.81 7.29
N SER A 65 21.70 8.11 8.31
CA SER A 65 22.28 6.86 8.76
C SER A 65 22.16 5.76 7.70
N GLU A 66 22.91 4.68 7.85
CA GLU A 66 22.84 3.54 6.93
C GLU A 66 21.45 2.89 6.89
N GLU A 67 20.80 2.76 8.04
CA GLU A 67 19.46 2.16 8.11
C GLU A 67 18.40 3.08 7.48
N GLU A 68 18.55 4.39 7.62
CA GLU A 68 17.69 5.38 6.95
C GLU A 68 17.90 5.38 5.43
N ASP A 69 19.17 5.29 4.97
CA ASP A 69 19.48 5.13 3.53
C ASP A 69 18.89 3.83 2.97
N LYS A 70 18.98 2.70 3.71
CA LYS A 70 18.35 1.43 3.34
C LYS A 70 16.83 1.56 3.27
N THR A 71 16.22 2.19 4.27
CA THR A 71 14.77 2.43 4.29
C THR A 71 14.35 3.30 3.13
N HIS A 72 15.05 4.40 2.88
CA HIS A 72 14.79 5.26 1.74
C HIS A 72 14.80 4.49 0.42
N PHE A 73 15.88 3.80 0.11
CA PHE A 73 16.01 3.05 -1.14
C PHE A 73 15.00 1.90 -1.23
N GLY A 74 14.88 1.10 -0.17
CA GLY A 74 14.01 -0.07 -0.14
C GLY A 74 12.52 0.30 -0.29
N MET A 75 12.08 1.36 0.39
CA MET A 75 10.68 1.82 0.29
C MET A 75 10.38 2.37 -1.11
N TRP A 76 11.30 3.12 -1.74
CA TRP A 76 11.13 3.52 -3.16
C TRP A 76 11.03 2.31 -4.08
N CYS A 77 11.81 1.27 -3.81
CA CYS A 77 11.77 0.04 -4.62
C CYS A 77 10.44 -0.73 -4.46
N ILE A 78 9.99 -0.99 -3.25
CA ILE A 78 8.76 -1.77 -3.05
C ILE A 78 7.50 -0.99 -3.41
N MET A 79 7.54 0.34 -3.31
CA MET A 79 6.48 1.24 -3.74
C MET A 79 6.45 1.49 -5.27
N SER A 80 7.39 0.91 -6.03
CA SER A 80 7.53 1.13 -7.48
C SER A 80 7.63 2.62 -7.87
N SER A 81 8.23 3.43 -7.00
CA SER A 81 8.49 4.84 -7.28
C SER A 81 9.63 4.99 -8.30
N PRO A 82 9.61 6.00 -9.16
CA PRO A 82 10.75 6.30 -10.04
C PRO A 82 12.06 6.40 -9.26
N LEU A 83 13.12 5.72 -9.73
CA LEU A 83 14.45 5.74 -9.12
C LEU A 83 15.33 6.79 -9.81
N LEU A 84 15.34 8.00 -9.30
CA LEU A 84 16.15 9.11 -9.81
C LEU A 84 17.25 9.46 -8.81
N ILE A 85 18.50 9.37 -9.19
CA ILE A 85 19.64 9.64 -8.31
C ILE A 85 19.78 11.15 -8.08
N GLY A 86 19.67 11.57 -6.80
CA GLY A 86 19.85 12.96 -6.36
C GLY A 86 21.19 13.24 -5.69
N CYS A 87 22.07 12.24 -5.57
CA CYS A 87 23.40 12.39 -4.97
C CYS A 87 24.51 12.59 -6.01
N ASP A 88 25.65 13.14 -5.58
CA ASP A 88 26.85 13.25 -6.41
C ASP A 88 27.60 11.92 -6.47
N LEU A 89 27.54 11.24 -7.61
CA LEU A 89 28.19 9.95 -7.84
C LEU A 89 29.71 10.01 -7.81
N THR A 90 30.33 11.19 -7.88
CA THR A 90 31.79 11.36 -7.83
C THR A 90 32.32 11.31 -6.41
N THR A 91 31.51 11.59 -5.43
CA THR A 91 31.87 11.68 -4.00
C THR A 91 31.15 10.66 -3.11
N ILE A 92 30.21 9.90 -3.67
CA ILE A 92 29.41 8.90 -2.94
C ILE A 92 30.30 7.81 -2.33
N SER A 93 29.97 7.36 -1.13
CA SER A 93 30.66 6.24 -0.49
C SER A 93 30.44 4.93 -1.26
N GLU A 94 31.44 4.02 -1.21
CA GLU A 94 31.27 2.68 -1.81
C GLU A 94 30.07 1.92 -1.22
N LYS A 95 29.74 2.17 0.05
CA LYS A 95 28.63 1.55 0.74
C LYS A 95 27.27 2.00 0.18
N SER A 96 27.10 3.31 0.03
CA SER A 96 25.92 3.90 -0.61
C SER A 96 25.81 3.50 -2.08
N LEU A 97 26.94 3.43 -2.78
CA LEU A 97 26.97 2.97 -4.18
C LEU A 97 26.58 1.48 -4.30
N ARG A 98 27.00 0.63 -3.37
CA ARG A 98 26.56 -0.79 -3.33
C ARG A 98 25.06 -0.91 -3.09
N LEU A 99 24.49 -0.08 -2.22
CA LEU A 99 23.05 -0.04 -1.99
C LEU A 99 22.30 0.34 -3.27
N LEU A 100 22.69 1.43 -3.93
CA LEU A 100 22.08 1.88 -5.19
C LEU A 100 22.23 0.88 -6.35
N LYS A 101 23.22 0.00 -6.29
CA LYS A 101 23.46 -1.08 -7.25
C LYS A 101 22.86 -2.42 -6.84
N ASN A 102 22.00 -2.48 -5.84
CA ASN A 102 21.36 -3.72 -5.43
C ASN A 102 20.35 -4.16 -6.51
N GLU A 103 20.77 -5.13 -7.32
CA GLU A 103 20.02 -5.61 -8.48
C GLU A 103 18.67 -6.23 -8.09
N GLU A 104 18.55 -6.84 -6.89
CA GLU A 104 17.31 -7.47 -6.44
C GLU A 104 16.28 -6.41 -6.01
N LEU A 105 16.70 -5.33 -5.36
CA LEU A 105 15.81 -4.21 -5.05
C LEU A 105 15.42 -3.44 -6.32
N ILE A 106 16.33 -3.30 -7.28
CA ILE A 106 16.02 -2.70 -8.58
C ILE A 106 15.01 -3.58 -9.34
N ALA A 107 15.20 -4.90 -9.36
CA ALA A 107 14.27 -5.85 -9.98
C ALA A 107 12.88 -5.80 -9.30
N LEU A 108 12.84 -5.66 -7.96
CA LEU A 108 11.60 -5.45 -7.22
C LEU A 108 10.86 -4.18 -7.67
N ASN A 109 11.59 -3.09 -7.90
CA ASN A 109 11.02 -1.83 -8.40
C ASN A 109 10.46 -1.98 -9.82
N GLN A 110 11.15 -2.76 -10.66
CA GLN A 110 10.88 -2.92 -12.08
C GLN A 110 10.07 -4.19 -12.40
N ASP A 111 9.39 -4.76 -11.40
CA ASP A 111 8.52 -5.91 -11.62
C ASP A 111 7.45 -5.61 -12.68
N VAL A 112 7.19 -6.60 -13.53
CA VAL A 112 6.33 -6.45 -14.72
C VAL A 112 4.89 -6.05 -14.42
N LEU A 113 4.39 -6.32 -13.22
CA LEU A 113 3.05 -5.91 -12.81
C LEU A 113 2.93 -4.41 -12.53
N GLY A 114 4.06 -3.72 -12.30
CA GLY A 114 4.08 -2.28 -11.97
C GLY A 114 3.30 -1.91 -10.70
N LEU A 115 3.02 -2.88 -9.83
CA LEU A 115 2.23 -2.66 -8.62
C LEU A 115 3.02 -1.97 -7.53
N GLN A 116 2.38 -1.06 -6.82
CA GLN A 116 2.85 -0.55 -5.54
C GLN A 116 2.42 -1.49 -4.41
N ALA A 117 3.28 -1.70 -3.42
CA ALA A 117 2.91 -2.43 -2.22
C ALA A 117 1.80 -1.70 -1.44
N TYR A 118 0.91 -2.47 -0.86
CA TYR A 118 -0.16 -1.99 0.02
C TYR A 118 0.08 -2.42 1.47
N VAL A 119 -0.45 -1.66 2.41
CA VAL A 119 -0.38 -1.98 3.84
C VAL A 119 -1.29 -3.17 4.12
N VAL A 120 -0.73 -4.20 4.74
CA VAL A 120 -1.46 -5.38 5.24
C VAL A 120 -1.82 -5.20 6.71
N LYS A 121 -0.90 -4.58 7.47
CA LYS A 121 -1.02 -4.45 8.92
C LYS A 121 -0.17 -3.31 9.45
N GLN A 122 -0.67 -2.63 10.47
CA GLN A 122 0.08 -1.65 11.25
C GLN A 122 0.08 -2.05 12.72
N MET A 123 1.23 -1.97 13.37
CA MET A 123 1.40 -2.29 14.80
C MET A 123 2.40 -1.31 15.41
N ASP A 124 1.94 -0.40 16.27
CA ASP A 124 2.78 0.51 17.05
C ASP A 124 3.90 1.21 16.23
N GLY A 125 3.55 1.73 15.06
CA GLY A 125 4.49 2.42 14.15
C GLY A 125 5.32 1.50 13.27
N VAL A 126 5.09 0.19 13.29
CA VAL A 126 5.63 -0.76 12.31
C VAL A 126 4.56 -1.07 11.28
N TYR A 127 4.92 -0.95 10.00
CA TYR A 127 4.05 -1.25 8.87
C TYR A 127 4.53 -2.50 8.14
N ILE A 128 3.61 -3.40 7.87
CA ILE A 128 3.84 -4.58 7.03
C ILE A 128 3.14 -4.33 5.70
N LEU A 129 3.92 -4.33 4.62
CA LEU A 129 3.43 -4.09 3.27
C LEU A 129 3.72 -5.30 2.38
N THR A 130 2.87 -5.51 1.38
CA THR A 130 3.09 -6.58 0.39
C THR A 130 2.67 -6.14 -1.00
N LYS A 131 3.27 -6.75 -2.01
CA LYS A 131 2.80 -6.72 -3.40
C LYS A 131 3.06 -8.06 -4.09
N ASP A 132 2.21 -8.39 -5.05
CA ASP A 132 2.43 -9.52 -5.94
C ASP A 132 3.64 -9.28 -6.83
N LEU A 133 4.36 -10.32 -7.19
CA LEU A 133 5.46 -10.30 -8.14
C LEU A 133 5.17 -11.26 -9.30
N GLU A 134 5.55 -10.83 -10.50
CA GLU A 134 5.50 -11.64 -11.73
C GLU A 134 4.08 -11.97 -12.19
N GLU A 135 3.19 -12.43 -11.30
CA GLU A 135 1.82 -12.81 -11.58
C GLU A 135 0.89 -12.39 -10.44
N VAL A 136 -0.29 -11.85 -10.81
CA VAL A 136 -1.32 -11.47 -9.82
C VAL A 136 -1.83 -12.71 -9.10
N ASN A 137 -1.83 -12.67 -7.77
CA ASN A 137 -2.17 -13.79 -6.90
C ASN A 137 -1.34 -15.07 -7.17
N GLY A 138 -0.16 -14.91 -7.79
CA GLY A 138 0.84 -15.96 -7.91
C GLY A 138 1.44 -16.34 -6.56
N ASN A 139 2.21 -17.42 -6.53
CA ASN A 139 2.79 -17.95 -5.28
C ASN A 139 3.96 -17.09 -4.75
N THR A 140 4.35 -16.06 -5.48
CA THR A 140 5.46 -15.17 -5.15
C THR A 140 4.98 -13.79 -4.80
N CYS A 141 5.46 -13.24 -3.68
CA CYS A 141 5.21 -11.84 -3.32
C CYS A 141 6.44 -11.21 -2.66
N ALA A 142 6.50 -9.89 -2.66
CA ALA A 142 7.42 -9.14 -1.84
C ALA A 142 6.73 -8.64 -0.57
N VAL A 143 7.49 -8.64 0.53
CA VAL A 143 7.04 -8.13 1.83
C VAL A 143 8.07 -7.15 2.36
N ALA A 144 7.63 -5.98 2.77
CA ALA A 144 8.43 -5.03 3.53
C ALA A 144 7.91 -4.94 4.97
N VAL A 145 8.83 -4.92 5.92
CA VAL A 145 8.57 -4.58 7.32
C VAL A 145 9.30 -3.28 7.61
N TYR A 146 8.54 -2.20 7.73
CA TYR A 146 9.03 -0.84 7.92
C TYR A 146 8.78 -0.37 9.34
N ASN A 147 9.83 -0.04 10.07
CA ASN A 147 9.80 0.52 11.42
C ASN A 147 9.99 2.04 11.36
N SER A 148 8.91 2.78 11.59
CA SER A 148 8.94 4.25 11.60
C SER A 148 9.30 4.85 12.96
N THR A 149 9.58 4.00 13.97
CA THR A 149 9.84 4.42 15.37
C THR A 149 11.33 4.59 15.65
N ASP A 150 11.63 5.27 16.76
CA ASP A 150 13.00 5.50 17.24
C ASP A 150 13.58 4.33 18.05
N GLU A 151 12.89 3.18 18.06
CA GLU A 151 13.28 1.99 18.80
C GLU A 151 13.36 0.77 17.88
N GLU A 152 14.26 -0.17 18.21
CA GLU A 152 14.28 -1.48 17.56
C GLU A 152 13.00 -2.26 17.86
N ARG A 153 12.47 -2.97 16.87
CA ARG A 153 11.27 -3.79 16.98
C ARG A 153 11.54 -5.21 16.46
N THR A 154 10.97 -6.20 17.12
CA THR A 154 10.95 -7.58 16.61
C THR A 154 9.53 -7.98 16.28
N ILE A 155 9.32 -8.41 15.03
CA ILE A 155 8.01 -8.75 14.47
C ILE A 155 8.01 -10.22 14.06
N HIS A 156 6.95 -10.91 14.41
CA HIS A 156 6.62 -12.23 13.87
C HIS A 156 5.77 -12.05 12.61
N LEU A 157 6.24 -12.53 11.47
CA LEU A 157 5.49 -12.53 10.22
C LEU A 157 4.66 -13.81 10.14
N ASP A 158 3.36 -13.63 10.03
CA ASP A 158 2.43 -14.72 9.72
C ASP A 158 2.26 -14.77 8.19
N PHE A 159 2.68 -15.87 7.57
CA PHE A 159 2.55 -16.01 6.12
C PHE A 159 1.09 -16.08 5.64
N ALA A 160 0.15 -16.38 6.55
CA ALA A 160 -1.28 -16.31 6.27
C ALA A 160 -1.75 -14.86 5.99
N ASP A 161 -1.07 -13.84 6.54
CA ASP A 161 -1.34 -12.43 6.24
C ASP A 161 -1.08 -12.10 4.74
N PHE A 162 -0.27 -12.92 4.07
CA PHE A 162 0.03 -12.83 2.63
C PHE A 162 -0.68 -13.93 1.83
N TYR A 163 -1.59 -14.67 2.48
CA TYR A 163 -2.34 -15.80 1.90
C TYR A 163 -1.47 -16.98 1.44
N LEU A 164 -0.20 -17.03 1.85
CA LEU A 164 0.71 -18.13 1.56
C LEU A 164 0.45 -19.31 2.48
N ARG A 165 0.56 -20.53 1.95
CA ARG A 165 0.33 -21.78 2.66
C ARG A 165 1.47 -22.78 2.44
N GLY A 166 1.68 -23.64 3.43
CA GLY A 166 2.75 -24.64 3.41
C GLY A 166 4.11 -24.02 3.71
N ASP A 167 5.15 -24.65 3.18
CA ASP A 167 6.52 -24.16 3.34
C ASP A 167 6.74 -22.93 2.47
N VAL A 168 7.24 -21.83 3.07
CA VAL A 168 7.55 -20.58 2.39
C VAL A 168 9.06 -20.37 2.38
N SER A 169 9.64 -20.24 1.20
CA SER A 169 11.04 -19.83 1.03
C SER A 169 11.16 -18.33 1.23
N VAL A 170 12.12 -17.92 2.04
CA VAL A 170 12.34 -16.50 2.40
C VAL A 170 13.71 -16.08 1.89
N ARG A 171 13.75 -15.01 1.08
CA ARG A 171 14.98 -14.38 0.59
C ARG A 171 15.05 -12.93 1.05
N ASP A 172 16.13 -12.55 1.73
CA ASP A 172 16.43 -11.16 2.09
C ASP A 172 16.99 -10.41 0.87
N LEU A 173 16.28 -9.39 0.41
CA LEU A 173 16.65 -8.64 -0.79
C LEU A 173 17.76 -7.59 -0.53
N PHE A 174 17.93 -7.09 0.71
CA PHE A 174 19.07 -6.23 1.03
C PHE A 174 20.37 -7.02 1.07
N GLU A 175 20.37 -8.16 1.75
CA GLU A 175 21.54 -9.01 1.91
C GLU A 175 21.73 -9.98 0.72
N ARG A 176 20.75 -10.06 -0.19
CA ARG A 176 20.72 -10.95 -1.37
C ARG A 176 21.01 -12.41 -0.98
N ARG A 177 20.37 -12.85 0.10
CA ARG A 177 20.64 -14.14 0.74
C ARG A 177 19.36 -14.88 1.03
N ASP A 178 19.38 -16.19 0.74
CA ASP A 178 18.32 -17.11 1.16
C ASP A 178 18.42 -17.35 2.66
N LEU A 179 17.30 -17.13 3.37
CA LEU A 179 17.20 -17.35 4.81
C LEU A 179 16.70 -18.77 5.13
N GLY A 180 16.18 -19.49 4.15
CA GLY A 180 15.67 -20.85 4.28
C GLY A 180 14.18 -20.95 4.02
N LYS A 181 13.61 -22.08 4.47
CA LYS A 181 12.17 -22.38 4.40
C LYS A 181 11.58 -22.37 5.79
N TYR A 182 10.45 -21.74 5.90
CA TYR A 182 9.72 -21.60 7.15
C TYR A 182 8.29 -22.07 6.96
N LYS A 183 7.71 -22.57 8.02
CA LYS A 183 6.34 -23.06 8.02
C LYS A 183 5.49 -22.19 8.93
N ASP A 184 4.32 -21.78 8.44
CA ASP A 184 3.34 -20.98 9.17
C ASP A 184 3.92 -19.65 9.75
N ARG A 185 4.06 -19.56 11.08
CA ARG A 185 4.48 -18.35 11.82
C ARG A 185 5.92 -18.37 12.32
N ASP A 186 6.75 -19.22 11.81
CA ASP A 186 8.09 -19.47 12.38
C ASP A 186 9.12 -18.40 11.98
N PHE A 187 8.74 -17.37 11.23
CA PHE A 187 9.66 -16.34 10.78
C PHE A 187 9.53 -15.05 11.59
N SER A 188 10.60 -14.71 12.29
CA SER A 188 10.72 -13.46 13.05
C SER A 188 11.82 -12.60 12.48
N VAL A 189 11.60 -11.30 12.45
CA VAL A 189 12.56 -10.31 11.97
C VAL A 189 12.73 -9.18 12.97
N THR A 190 13.98 -8.81 13.23
CA THR A 190 14.32 -7.63 14.03
C THR A 190 14.65 -6.46 13.10
N ILE A 191 13.98 -5.36 13.31
CA ILE A 191 14.09 -4.14 12.51
C ILE A 191 14.62 -3.03 13.40
N PRO A 192 15.80 -2.47 13.14
CA PRO A 192 16.32 -1.31 13.86
C PRO A 192 15.37 -0.12 13.82
N ALA A 193 15.60 0.86 14.69
CA ALA A 193 14.96 2.16 14.58
C ALA A 193 15.15 2.73 13.17
N HIS A 194 14.10 3.30 12.59
CA HIS A 194 14.04 3.84 11.23
C HIS A 194 14.34 2.81 10.11
N GLY A 195 14.46 1.53 10.48
CA GLY A 195 14.89 0.47 9.58
C GLY A 195 13.75 -0.12 8.73
N THR A 196 14.15 -0.76 7.65
CA THR A 196 13.28 -1.58 6.80
C THR A 196 13.96 -2.89 6.48
N ARG A 197 13.17 -3.98 6.41
CA ARG A 197 13.61 -5.27 5.86
C ARG A 197 12.66 -5.64 4.73
N ILE A 198 13.22 -6.14 3.64
CA ILE A 198 12.43 -6.52 2.45
C ILE A 198 12.78 -7.94 2.06
N PHE A 199 11.73 -8.74 1.92
CA PHE A 199 11.82 -10.15 1.60
C PHE A 199 11.05 -10.47 0.33
N ARG A 200 11.59 -11.39 -0.47
CA ARG A 200 10.83 -12.16 -1.45
C ARG A 200 10.37 -13.43 -0.75
N LEU A 201 9.08 -13.71 -0.84
CA LEU A 201 8.46 -14.92 -0.31
C LEU A 201 7.96 -15.77 -1.46
N ASP A 202 8.33 -17.05 -1.49
CA ASP A 202 7.85 -18.03 -2.47
C ASP A 202 7.15 -19.17 -1.71
N GLY A 203 5.82 -19.22 -1.79
CA GLY A 203 4.99 -20.27 -1.16
C GLY A 203 4.71 -21.44 -2.09
N LEU A 204 4.28 -22.57 -1.53
CA LEU A 204 3.79 -23.72 -2.32
C LEU A 204 2.43 -23.43 -2.93
N GLU A 205 1.57 -22.79 -2.16
CA GLU A 205 0.20 -22.40 -2.55
C GLU A 205 -0.11 -21.01 -2.05
N ARG A 206 -0.97 -20.30 -2.77
CA ARG A 206 -1.50 -19.02 -2.33
C ARG A 206 -3.02 -19.00 -2.44
N GLY A 207 -3.69 -18.61 -1.35
CA GLY A 207 -5.12 -18.35 -1.31
C GLY A 207 -5.48 -17.04 -2.00
N GLU A 208 -6.75 -16.83 -2.25
CA GLU A 208 -7.27 -15.52 -2.69
C GLU A 208 -7.14 -14.50 -1.56
N ARG A 209 -6.85 -13.26 -1.91
CA ARG A 209 -6.91 -12.15 -0.96
C ARG A 209 -8.34 -11.95 -0.48
N THR A 210 -8.55 -11.89 0.83
CA THR A 210 -9.87 -11.76 1.46
C THR A 210 -10.04 -10.48 2.28
N VAL A 211 -8.97 -9.77 2.58
CA VAL A 211 -9.01 -8.50 3.32
C VAL A 211 -8.57 -7.35 2.42
N TYR A 212 -9.40 -6.32 2.34
CA TYR A 212 -9.18 -5.15 1.50
C TYR A 212 -9.43 -3.89 2.34
N GLU A 213 -8.36 -3.21 2.70
CA GLU A 213 -8.43 -1.97 3.47
C GLU A 213 -9.02 -0.83 2.62
N ALA A 214 -9.93 -0.07 3.21
CA ALA A 214 -10.64 1.01 2.51
C ALA A 214 -9.69 2.15 2.10
N GLU A 215 -8.72 2.47 2.93
CA GLU A 215 -7.71 3.48 2.67
C GLU A 215 -6.77 3.10 1.52
N CYS A 216 -6.62 1.80 1.22
CA CYS A 216 -5.87 1.31 0.06
C CYS A 216 -6.71 1.19 -1.21
N ALA A 217 -7.99 1.65 -1.20
CA ALA A 217 -8.85 1.68 -2.37
C ALA A 217 -8.65 2.96 -3.20
N TRP A 218 -9.17 2.94 -4.43
CA TRP A 218 -9.34 4.15 -5.21
C TRP A 218 -10.42 5.02 -4.57
N LEU A 219 -10.05 6.21 -4.12
CA LEU A 219 -11.01 7.20 -3.60
C LEU A 219 -11.28 8.22 -4.71
N GLN A 220 -12.47 8.19 -5.28
CA GLN A 220 -12.88 9.18 -6.28
C GLN A 220 -13.09 10.53 -5.62
N ASP A 221 -12.60 11.57 -6.29
CA ASP A 221 -12.52 12.94 -5.77
C ASP A 221 -11.66 13.07 -4.49
N TYR A 222 -10.76 12.07 -4.29
CA TYR A 222 -9.70 12.17 -3.30
C TYR A 222 -8.70 13.25 -3.70
N GLN A 223 -8.45 14.15 -2.78
CA GLN A 223 -7.38 15.12 -2.88
C GLN A 223 -6.84 15.44 -1.50
N GLU A 224 -5.63 15.05 -1.21
CA GLU A 224 -4.95 15.53 -0.03
C GLU A 224 -4.53 16.99 -0.25
N ILE A 225 -5.19 17.91 0.45
CA ILE A 225 -4.83 19.32 0.46
C ILE A 225 -4.02 19.57 1.72
N LYS A 226 -2.82 20.09 1.53
CA LYS A 226 -1.93 20.47 2.62
C LYS A 226 -2.65 21.44 3.55
N ASN A 227 -2.81 21.05 4.81
CA ASN A 227 -3.45 21.81 5.90
C ASN A 227 -4.97 22.03 5.83
N HIS A 228 -5.66 21.61 4.77
CA HIS A 228 -7.12 21.73 4.69
C HIS A 228 -7.72 20.51 4.02
N LYS A 229 -8.71 19.90 4.68
CA LYS A 229 -9.57 18.91 4.05
C LYS A 229 -10.50 19.64 3.09
N ALA A 230 -10.52 19.27 1.81
CA ALA A 230 -11.52 19.81 0.90
C ALA A 230 -12.90 19.31 1.35
N PHE A 231 -13.83 20.23 1.54
CA PHE A 231 -15.20 19.87 1.88
C PHE A 231 -15.81 18.94 0.80
N GLY A 232 -16.40 17.85 1.24
CA GLY A 232 -17.03 16.89 0.35
C GLY A 232 -16.06 15.95 -0.38
N THR A 233 -14.80 15.89 0.01
CA THR A 233 -13.81 14.93 -0.55
C THR A 233 -13.63 13.76 0.41
N ALA A 234 -13.68 12.52 -0.12
CA ALA A 234 -13.30 11.36 0.64
C ALA A 234 -11.78 11.37 0.88
N ILE A 235 -11.36 11.08 2.10
CA ILE A 235 -9.95 11.05 2.50
C ILE A 235 -9.69 9.89 3.45
N TYR A 236 -8.45 9.46 3.58
CA TYR A 236 -8.04 8.62 4.71
C TYR A 236 -7.61 9.48 5.92
N GLU A 237 -7.85 8.95 7.11
CA GLU A 237 -7.39 9.51 8.38
C GLU A 237 -6.62 8.44 9.15
N ASP A 238 -5.46 8.80 9.72
CA ASP A 238 -4.70 7.91 10.58
C ASP A 238 -5.56 7.50 11.79
N ASP A 239 -5.66 6.21 12.04
CA ASP A 239 -6.36 5.65 13.19
C ASP A 239 -5.69 4.33 13.60
N GLY A 240 -4.92 4.36 14.69
CA GLY A 240 -4.19 3.19 15.19
C GLY A 240 -5.07 2.03 15.68
N ASN A 241 -6.39 2.23 15.77
CA ASN A 241 -7.33 1.14 16.11
C ASN A 241 -7.80 0.36 14.87
N CYS A 242 -7.48 0.83 13.67
CA CYS A 242 -7.77 0.15 12.41
C CYS A 242 -6.60 -0.75 12.00
N SER A 243 -6.89 -1.87 11.34
CA SER A 243 -5.91 -2.88 10.93
C SER A 243 -4.79 -2.34 10.04
N GLY A 244 -5.14 -1.49 9.08
CA GLY A 244 -4.19 -0.81 8.20
C GLY A 244 -3.54 0.45 8.81
N GLY A 245 -4.02 0.87 10.00
CA GLY A 245 -3.57 2.09 10.67
C GLY A 245 -4.27 3.36 10.23
N ALA A 246 -5.30 3.27 9.37
CA ALA A 246 -6.11 4.38 8.89
C ALA A 246 -7.55 3.95 8.59
N LYS A 247 -8.39 4.92 8.26
CA LYS A 247 -9.78 4.72 7.81
C LYS A 247 -10.15 5.76 6.76
N VAL A 248 -11.14 5.48 5.93
CA VAL A 248 -11.71 6.44 4.98
C VAL A 248 -12.84 7.22 5.65
N THR A 249 -12.79 8.54 5.53
CA THR A 249 -13.83 9.46 6.00
C THR A 249 -14.34 10.36 4.86
N GLY A 250 -15.50 10.99 5.06
CA GLY A 250 -16.08 11.90 4.08
C GLY A 250 -16.63 11.22 2.82
N LEU A 251 -16.82 9.90 2.84
CA LEU A 251 -17.43 9.16 1.73
C LEU A 251 -18.89 9.58 1.56
N GLY A 252 -19.28 9.89 0.30
CA GLY A 252 -20.65 10.24 -0.06
C GLY A 252 -21.05 11.68 0.26
N ASN A 253 -20.13 12.58 0.54
CA ASN A 253 -20.42 13.99 0.71
C ASN A 253 -20.72 14.72 -0.63
N ARG A 254 -20.52 14.02 -1.75
CA ARG A 254 -20.87 14.44 -3.12
C ARG A 254 -21.33 13.22 -3.91
N ASP A 255 -22.17 13.41 -4.92
CA ASP A 255 -22.66 12.35 -5.81
C ASP A 255 -21.52 11.58 -6.49
N SER A 256 -20.41 12.27 -6.78
CA SER A 256 -19.23 11.67 -7.40
C SER A 256 -18.32 10.92 -6.43
N ASN A 257 -18.52 11.03 -5.10
CA ASN A 257 -17.70 10.35 -4.12
C ASN A 257 -17.99 8.87 -4.06
N TYR A 258 -16.95 8.06 -4.24
CA TYR A 258 -16.99 6.64 -3.97
C TYR A 258 -15.59 6.11 -3.63
N LEU A 259 -15.52 4.97 -3.01
CA LEU A 259 -14.31 4.15 -2.96
C LEU A 259 -14.50 2.91 -3.83
N GLU A 260 -13.42 2.47 -4.49
CA GLU A 260 -13.47 1.28 -5.36
C GLU A 260 -12.17 0.48 -5.26
N TRP A 261 -12.29 -0.80 -4.98
CA TRP A 261 -11.20 -1.75 -5.14
C TRP A 261 -11.21 -2.27 -6.58
N HIS A 262 -10.14 -2.01 -7.32
CA HIS A 262 -9.99 -2.42 -8.74
C HIS A 262 -9.39 -3.83 -8.89
N ASN A 263 -8.87 -4.40 -7.82
CA ASN A 263 -8.03 -5.58 -7.82
C ASN A 263 -8.56 -6.72 -6.94
N VAL A 264 -9.87 -6.88 -6.88
CA VAL A 264 -10.50 -8.00 -6.17
C VAL A 264 -10.39 -9.24 -7.05
N TYR A 265 -9.40 -10.09 -6.74
CA TYR A 265 -9.14 -11.30 -7.51
C TYR A 265 -9.97 -12.47 -7.00
N SER A 266 -10.59 -13.19 -7.92
CA SER A 266 -11.20 -14.50 -7.67
C SER A 266 -10.71 -15.50 -8.69
N ARG A 267 -10.23 -16.66 -8.23
CA ARG A 267 -9.69 -17.70 -9.13
C ARG A 267 -10.77 -18.33 -9.98
N GLU A 268 -11.87 -18.71 -9.36
CA GLU A 268 -12.94 -19.47 -10.00
C GLU A 268 -14.24 -18.67 -10.16
N GLY A 269 -14.36 -17.55 -9.48
CA GLY A 269 -15.62 -16.81 -9.37
C GLY A 269 -16.62 -17.53 -8.47
N GLY A 270 -17.84 -17.00 -8.38
CA GLY A 270 -18.91 -17.58 -7.57
C GLY A 270 -19.53 -16.61 -6.60
N LEU A 271 -20.23 -17.15 -5.60
CA LEU A 271 -20.87 -16.38 -4.53
C LEU A 271 -19.90 -16.23 -3.37
N TYR A 272 -19.78 -14.99 -2.88
CA TYR A 272 -19.00 -14.62 -1.72
C TYR A 272 -19.85 -13.84 -0.73
N LEU A 273 -19.55 -13.94 0.54
CA LEU A 273 -20.10 -13.09 1.58
C LEU A 273 -19.05 -12.01 1.91
N MET A 274 -19.34 -10.76 1.55
CA MET A 274 -18.50 -9.60 1.87
C MET A 274 -18.98 -8.98 3.17
N SER A 275 -18.05 -8.74 4.10
CA SER A 275 -18.30 -7.96 5.31
C SER A 275 -17.70 -6.57 5.13
N VAL A 276 -18.47 -5.54 5.45
CA VAL A 276 -18.04 -4.14 5.42
C VAL A 276 -18.09 -3.58 6.81
N ASP A 277 -16.93 -3.24 7.35
CA ASP A 277 -16.83 -2.60 8.66
C ASP A 277 -16.89 -1.07 8.50
N TYR A 278 -17.77 -0.42 9.30
CA TYR A 278 -18.00 1.01 9.19
C TYR A 278 -18.37 1.66 10.52
N GLN A 279 -18.27 2.98 10.55
CA GLN A 279 -18.85 3.84 11.60
C GLN A 279 -19.66 4.95 10.94
N CYS A 280 -20.82 5.29 11.49
CA CYS A 280 -21.60 6.44 11.07
C CYS A 280 -22.34 7.06 12.25
N ALA A 281 -22.57 8.40 12.19
CA ALA A 281 -23.27 9.14 13.23
C ALA A 281 -24.79 9.18 13.04
N GLU A 282 -25.27 8.93 11.82
CA GLU A 282 -26.67 8.97 11.42
C GLU A 282 -26.98 7.89 10.40
N ASN A 283 -28.27 7.64 10.14
CA ASN A 283 -28.65 6.69 9.09
C ASN A 283 -28.11 7.14 7.74
N ARG A 284 -27.44 6.23 7.05
CA ARG A 284 -26.87 6.42 5.73
C ARG A 284 -27.23 5.26 4.82
N GLU A 285 -27.40 5.53 3.55
CA GLU A 285 -27.51 4.48 2.53
C GLU A 285 -26.13 4.18 1.95
N LEU A 286 -25.75 2.91 1.97
CA LEU A 286 -24.55 2.41 1.34
C LEU A 286 -24.92 1.61 0.09
N ILE A 287 -24.47 2.08 -1.08
CA ILE A 287 -24.65 1.37 -2.34
C ILE A 287 -23.40 0.54 -2.64
N CYS A 288 -23.61 -0.77 -2.76
CA CYS A 288 -22.58 -1.69 -3.22
C CYS A 288 -22.77 -2.03 -4.70
N GLN A 289 -21.71 -1.86 -5.49
CA GLN A 289 -21.65 -2.26 -6.89
C GLN A 289 -20.53 -3.27 -7.10
N VAL A 290 -20.80 -4.30 -7.91
CA VAL A 290 -19.80 -5.27 -8.36
C VAL A 290 -19.72 -5.20 -9.88
N ASN A 291 -18.54 -4.92 -10.41
CA ASN A 291 -18.30 -4.77 -11.86
C ASN A 291 -19.27 -3.76 -12.53
N GLY A 292 -19.64 -2.69 -11.82
CA GLY A 292 -20.54 -1.65 -12.31
C GLY A 292 -22.03 -1.95 -12.16
N VAL A 293 -22.39 -3.10 -11.59
CA VAL A 293 -23.80 -3.48 -11.33
C VAL A 293 -24.12 -3.31 -9.85
N VAL A 294 -25.18 -2.58 -9.51
CA VAL A 294 -25.68 -2.47 -8.14
C VAL A 294 -26.16 -3.84 -7.67
N VAL A 295 -25.59 -4.30 -6.56
CA VAL A 295 -25.95 -5.60 -5.97
C VAL A 295 -26.77 -5.46 -4.69
N LYS A 296 -26.57 -4.38 -3.95
CA LYS A 296 -27.31 -4.13 -2.71
C LYS A 296 -27.30 -2.64 -2.35
N ASN A 297 -28.44 -2.13 -1.90
CA ASN A 297 -28.55 -0.91 -1.11
C ASN A 297 -28.68 -1.33 0.35
N VAL A 298 -27.81 -0.83 1.20
CA VAL A 298 -27.74 -1.17 2.61
C VAL A 298 -27.98 0.09 3.43
N GLU A 299 -28.89 0.02 4.39
CA GLU A 299 -29.06 1.08 5.36
C GLU A 299 -28.02 0.90 6.49
N ALA A 300 -27.03 1.78 6.51
CA ALA A 300 -26.09 1.85 7.62
C ALA A 300 -26.72 2.64 8.78
N HIS A 301 -26.78 2.02 9.93
CA HIS A 301 -27.38 2.62 11.13
C HIS A 301 -26.32 3.29 12.01
N PRO A 302 -26.73 4.31 12.83
CA PRO A 302 -25.78 4.98 13.71
C PRO A 302 -25.03 4.00 14.61
N ALA A 303 -23.72 4.03 14.53
CA ALA A 303 -22.82 3.20 15.31
C ALA A 303 -21.64 4.02 15.80
N HIS A 304 -21.53 4.19 17.13
CA HIS A 304 -20.36 4.82 17.76
C HIS A 304 -19.17 3.89 17.81
N GLU A 305 -19.43 2.59 17.84
CA GLU A 305 -18.44 1.52 17.67
C GLU A 305 -18.46 1.02 16.23
N VAL A 306 -17.50 0.19 15.87
CA VAL A 306 -17.46 -0.43 14.54
C VAL A 306 -18.68 -1.36 14.39
N ALA A 307 -19.50 -1.09 13.39
CA ALA A 307 -20.56 -1.97 12.95
C ALA A 307 -20.11 -2.70 11.68
N SER A 308 -20.73 -3.84 11.41
CA SER A 308 -20.42 -4.68 10.26
C SER A 308 -21.68 -5.06 9.51
N GLU A 309 -21.67 -4.85 8.19
CA GLU A 309 -22.75 -5.28 7.30
C GLU A 309 -22.29 -6.37 6.35
N GLN A 310 -23.16 -7.38 6.17
CA GLN A 310 -22.89 -8.50 5.28
C GLN A 310 -23.67 -8.37 3.97
N ILE A 311 -22.93 -8.51 2.87
CA ILE A 311 -23.46 -8.38 1.50
C ILE A 311 -23.08 -9.64 0.72
N GLU A 312 -24.06 -10.36 0.20
CA GLU A 312 -23.81 -11.42 -0.76
C GLU A 312 -23.45 -10.81 -2.11
N ILE A 313 -22.28 -11.16 -2.65
CA ILE A 313 -21.78 -10.67 -3.92
C ILE A 313 -21.40 -11.84 -4.84
N ARG A 314 -21.51 -11.62 -6.15
CA ARG A 314 -21.05 -12.58 -7.15
C ARG A 314 -19.83 -12.02 -7.90
N LEU A 315 -18.72 -12.74 -7.81
CA LEU A 315 -17.51 -12.42 -8.54
C LEU A 315 -17.39 -13.30 -9.82
N LYS A 316 -16.75 -12.76 -10.84
CA LYS A 316 -16.31 -13.53 -12.02
C LYS A 316 -14.88 -14.04 -11.80
N PRO A 317 -14.44 -15.09 -12.50
CA PRO A 317 -13.03 -15.46 -12.51
C PRO A 317 -12.13 -14.29 -12.95
N GLY A 318 -10.97 -14.15 -12.31
CA GLY A 318 -10.04 -13.04 -12.55
C GLY A 318 -10.37 -11.79 -11.73
N MET A 319 -9.99 -10.63 -12.26
CA MET A 319 -10.13 -9.35 -11.59
C MET A 319 -11.56 -8.84 -11.58
N ASN A 320 -11.99 -8.36 -10.42
CA ASN A 320 -13.27 -7.72 -10.20
C ASN A 320 -13.08 -6.33 -9.61
N ARG A 321 -14.09 -5.48 -9.75
CA ARG A 321 -14.20 -4.18 -9.11
C ARG A 321 -15.35 -4.19 -8.13
N ILE A 322 -15.10 -3.73 -6.92
CA ILE A 322 -16.13 -3.52 -5.90
C ILE A 322 -16.13 -2.07 -5.52
N ARG A 323 -17.26 -1.41 -5.68
CA ARG A 323 -17.45 0.01 -5.35
C ARG A 323 -18.43 0.15 -4.21
N LEU A 324 -18.10 1.03 -3.27
CA LEU A 324 -18.99 1.50 -2.22
C LEU A 324 -19.19 3.01 -2.37
N SER A 325 -20.44 3.44 -2.30
CA SER A 325 -20.83 4.86 -2.36
C SER A 325 -22.02 5.10 -1.46
N ASN A 326 -22.28 6.37 -1.13
CA ASN A 326 -23.48 6.77 -0.43
C ASN A 326 -24.57 7.06 -1.46
N GLY A 327 -25.79 6.53 -1.26
CA GLY A 327 -26.94 6.74 -2.15
C GLY A 327 -27.70 8.05 -1.93
N ASN A 328 -27.42 8.73 -0.82
CA ASN A 328 -28.08 10.00 -0.46
C ASN A 328 -27.20 11.20 -0.84
N SER A 329 -26.90 11.32 -2.08
CA SER A 329 -26.21 12.47 -2.60
C SER A 329 -27.17 13.39 -3.35
#